data_b2ba5e99532c764726ea791b880e23f8
#
_entry.id   b2ba5e99532c764726ea791b880e23f8
#
_cell.length_a   1.000
_cell.length_b   1.000
_cell.length_c   1.000
_cell.angle_alpha   90.00
_cell.angle_beta   90.00
_cell.angle_gamma   90.00
#
_symmetry.space_group_name_H-M   'P 1'
#
loop_
_entity.id
_entity.type
_entity.pdbx_description
1 polymer ?
#
loop_
_entity_poly.entity_id
_entity_poly.type
_entity_poly.pdbx_seq_one_letter_code
_entity_poly.pdbx_strand_id
1 'polypeptide(L)'
;PDAKLVHSTLDAVLDYAERILSDISAKASGTLAQQAQTLRLLLDIYVQENDWQKAIDIAERLDAGATTDAAKRRYTRDIAQYYCELAADCYLHGQLDAAERALDAALNADDRCVRVHLMRGEWRAAAGRHEEAIATWHKIESQDPAYLGLMAEKLLASYTALGRGAEGLLHLRELQRQYAALDLLNAIFNATMAGEGAEAAYQLVKEDLRTNPTLVGLDRLLEAQILAAPEERKNDLQMLKALVHSHSSRLAVYLCKQCGFKAKQFYWHCPACGGWETFPPRRTAEYDSSDRHLARLHAEG
;
A
#
# COMPACT_ATOMS: atom_id res chain seq x y z
N PRO A 1 32.05 -10.51 -16.76
CA PRO A 1 31.09 -11.59 -16.73
C PRO A 1 29.79 -11.08 -17.29
N ASP A 2 29.34 -11.68 -18.40
CA ASP A 2 28.14 -11.27 -19.13
C ASP A 2 26.90 -11.48 -18.25
N ALA A 3 26.18 -10.44 -17.95
CA ALA A 3 24.92 -10.50 -17.18
C ALA A 3 23.91 -11.47 -17.82
N LYS A 4 23.94 -11.64 -19.14
CA LYS A 4 23.13 -12.64 -19.88
C LYS A 4 23.52 -14.08 -19.56
N LEU A 5 24.80 -14.36 -19.35
CA LEU A 5 25.28 -15.72 -19.03
C LEU A 5 24.90 -16.12 -17.60
N VAL A 6 24.97 -15.16 -16.68
CA VAL A 6 24.55 -15.35 -15.27
C VAL A 6 23.05 -15.57 -15.17
N HIS A 7 22.23 -14.82 -15.93
CA HIS A 7 20.76 -15.02 -16.00
C HIS A 7 20.42 -16.41 -16.55
N SER A 8 21.00 -16.79 -17.68
CA SER A 8 20.76 -18.09 -18.31
C SER A 8 21.17 -19.30 -17.43
N THR A 9 22.23 -19.17 -16.61
CA THR A 9 22.59 -20.22 -15.65
C THR A 9 21.69 -20.27 -14.43
N LEU A 10 21.19 -19.12 -13.98
CA LEU A 10 20.22 -19.05 -12.87
C LEU A 10 18.88 -19.68 -13.26
N ASP A 11 18.37 -19.33 -14.44
CA ASP A 11 17.14 -19.89 -15.02
C ASP A 11 17.23 -21.42 -15.14
N ALA A 12 18.38 -21.94 -15.64
CA ALA A 12 18.59 -23.38 -15.76
C ALA A 12 18.66 -24.11 -14.41
N VAL A 13 19.20 -23.48 -13.37
CA VAL A 13 19.22 -24.01 -12.00
C VAL A 13 17.84 -24.02 -11.38
N LEU A 14 17.05 -22.97 -11.60
CA LEU A 14 15.68 -22.87 -11.15
C LEU A 14 14.77 -23.90 -11.81
N ASP A 15 14.84 -24.06 -13.13
CA ASP A 15 14.16 -25.13 -13.90
C ASP A 15 14.48 -26.54 -13.41
N TYR A 16 15.74 -26.76 -13.04
CA TYR A 16 16.19 -28.05 -12.50
C TYR A 16 15.64 -28.28 -11.09
N ALA A 17 15.69 -27.27 -10.23
CA ALA A 17 15.15 -27.33 -8.88
C ALA A 17 13.61 -27.54 -8.91
N GLU A 18 12.90 -26.84 -9.79
CA GLU A 18 11.45 -26.99 -10.02
C GLU A 18 11.11 -28.45 -10.39
N ARG A 19 11.81 -29.01 -11.37
CA ARG A 19 11.58 -30.41 -11.80
C ARG A 19 11.80 -31.41 -10.68
N ILE A 20 12.89 -31.27 -9.90
CA ILE A 20 13.17 -32.17 -8.78
C ILE A 20 12.07 -32.02 -7.69
N LEU A 21 11.71 -30.81 -7.32
CA LEU A 21 10.71 -30.54 -6.29
C LEU A 21 9.31 -31.00 -6.72
N SER A 22 8.97 -30.81 -7.99
CA SER A 22 7.71 -31.31 -8.58
C SER A 22 7.67 -32.84 -8.59
N ASP A 23 8.75 -33.50 -8.97
CA ASP A 23 8.89 -34.96 -8.94
C ASP A 23 8.81 -35.53 -7.52
N ILE A 24 9.44 -34.85 -6.54
CA ILE A 24 9.37 -35.22 -5.12
C ILE A 24 7.93 -35.06 -4.64
N SER A 25 7.27 -33.95 -4.96
CA SER A 25 5.87 -33.71 -4.60
C SER A 25 4.91 -34.74 -5.19
N ALA A 26 5.14 -35.17 -6.44
CA ALA A 26 4.32 -36.16 -7.13
C ALA A 26 4.54 -37.60 -6.64
N LYS A 27 5.80 -37.93 -6.25
CA LYS A 27 6.19 -39.28 -5.84
C LYS A 27 6.24 -39.51 -4.33
N ALA A 28 5.92 -38.43 -3.51
CA ALA A 28 6.16 -38.49 -2.08
C ALA A 28 5.19 -39.43 -1.36
N SER A 29 5.70 -40.57 -0.95
CA SER A 29 5.25 -41.34 0.21
C SER A 29 5.73 -40.74 1.54
N GLY A 30 6.15 -39.46 1.53
CA GLY A 30 6.61 -38.73 2.68
C GLY A 30 5.46 -38.27 3.61
N THR A 31 5.82 -37.88 4.84
CA THR A 31 4.85 -37.31 5.78
C THR A 31 4.20 -36.05 5.19
N LEU A 32 2.95 -35.75 5.57
CA LEU A 32 2.25 -34.52 5.15
C LEU A 32 3.09 -33.24 5.40
N ALA A 33 3.91 -33.25 6.44
CA ALA A 33 4.82 -32.15 6.75
C ALA A 33 5.93 -31.97 5.69
N GLN A 34 6.50 -33.08 5.17
CA GLN A 34 7.53 -33.03 4.11
C GLN A 34 6.92 -32.54 2.79
N GLN A 35 5.71 -33.00 2.45
CA GLN A 35 4.99 -32.51 1.26
C GLN A 35 4.70 -31.02 1.37
N ALA A 36 4.23 -30.54 2.51
CA ALA A 36 3.97 -29.10 2.74
C ALA A 36 5.28 -28.26 2.65
N GLN A 37 6.41 -28.79 3.12
CA GLN A 37 7.70 -28.11 2.99
C GLN A 37 8.15 -28.01 1.53
N THR A 38 8.01 -29.08 0.75
CA THR A 38 8.32 -29.06 -0.68
C THR A 38 7.46 -28.07 -1.44
N LEU A 39 6.14 -28.05 -1.16
CA LEU A 39 5.23 -27.07 -1.78
C LEU A 39 5.58 -25.62 -1.43
N ARG A 40 6.05 -25.35 -0.21
CA ARG A 40 6.51 -23.99 0.16
C ARG A 40 7.74 -23.57 -0.64
N LEU A 41 8.71 -24.46 -0.84
CA LEU A 41 9.89 -24.17 -1.66
C LEU A 41 9.52 -23.92 -3.13
N LEU A 42 8.56 -24.69 -3.68
CA LEU A 42 8.03 -24.46 -5.03
C LEU A 42 7.32 -23.10 -5.12
N LEU A 43 6.52 -22.78 -4.13
CA LEU A 43 5.83 -21.47 -4.05
C LEU A 43 6.84 -20.31 -4.06
N ASP A 44 7.90 -20.42 -3.25
CA ASP A 44 8.94 -19.38 -3.18
C ASP A 44 9.64 -19.21 -4.55
N ILE A 45 9.91 -20.30 -5.28
CA ILE A 45 10.49 -20.26 -6.63
C ILE A 45 9.53 -19.55 -7.60
N TYR A 46 8.25 -19.96 -7.68
CA TYR A 46 7.29 -19.37 -8.61
C TYR A 46 7.03 -17.89 -8.32
N VAL A 47 7.02 -17.49 -7.04
CA VAL A 47 6.91 -16.06 -6.66
C VAL A 47 8.15 -15.29 -7.11
N GLN A 48 9.36 -15.85 -7.02
CA GLN A 48 10.60 -15.22 -7.50
C GLN A 48 10.65 -15.11 -9.03
N GLU A 49 10.11 -16.08 -9.74
CA GLU A 49 10.01 -16.10 -11.20
C GLU A 49 8.85 -15.24 -11.74
N ASN A 50 7.97 -14.73 -10.85
CA ASN A 50 6.70 -14.08 -11.20
C ASN A 50 5.75 -14.98 -12.02
N ASP A 51 5.86 -16.32 -11.87
CA ASP A 51 4.90 -17.26 -12.43
C ASP A 51 3.66 -17.34 -11.51
N TRP A 52 2.82 -16.30 -11.61
CA TRP A 52 1.70 -16.11 -10.70
C TRP A 52 0.68 -17.23 -10.78
N GLN A 53 0.46 -17.82 -11.97
CA GLN A 53 -0.50 -18.93 -12.12
C GLN A 53 -0.02 -20.17 -11.34
N LYS A 54 1.24 -20.56 -11.50
CA LYS A 54 1.80 -21.69 -10.73
C LYS A 54 1.87 -21.37 -9.23
N ALA A 55 2.20 -20.13 -8.86
CA ALA A 55 2.19 -19.71 -7.45
C ALA A 55 0.80 -19.88 -6.82
N ILE A 56 -0.26 -19.51 -7.54
CA ILE A 56 -1.66 -19.68 -7.11
C ILE A 56 -1.96 -21.16 -6.92
N ASP A 57 -1.69 -22.02 -7.92
CA ASP A 57 -1.98 -23.45 -7.89
C ASP A 57 -1.30 -24.14 -6.68
N ILE A 58 -0.06 -23.74 -6.36
CA ILE A 58 0.67 -24.29 -5.21
C ILE A 58 0.11 -23.74 -3.89
N ALA A 59 -0.22 -22.45 -3.83
CA ALA A 59 -0.77 -21.83 -2.64
C ALA A 59 -2.16 -22.42 -2.27
N GLU A 60 -3.01 -22.68 -3.26
CA GLU A 60 -4.30 -23.36 -3.07
C GLU A 60 -4.14 -24.78 -2.51
N ARG A 61 -3.14 -25.53 -2.98
CA ARG A 61 -2.82 -26.84 -2.41
C ARG A 61 -2.33 -26.76 -0.97
N LEU A 62 -1.57 -25.72 -0.62
CA LEU A 62 -1.12 -25.46 0.74
C LEU A 62 -2.29 -25.04 1.65
N ASP A 63 -3.22 -24.24 1.13
CA ASP A 63 -4.42 -23.84 1.85
C ASP A 63 -5.34 -25.04 2.14
N ALA A 64 -5.57 -25.90 1.15
CA ALA A 64 -6.34 -27.14 1.30
C ALA A 64 -5.74 -28.07 2.36
N GLY A 65 -4.41 -28.10 2.51
CA GLY A 65 -3.69 -28.86 3.53
C GLY A 65 -3.54 -28.16 4.88
N ALA A 66 -4.00 -26.91 5.00
CA ALA A 66 -3.80 -26.11 6.22
C ALA A 66 -4.75 -26.58 7.35
N THR A 67 -4.16 -26.87 8.51
CA THR A 67 -4.88 -27.41 9.68
C THR A 67 -5.30 -26.33 10.67
N THR A 68 -4.78 -25.10 10.56
CA THR A 68 -5.09 -23.99 11.47
C THR A 68 -5.76 -22.84 10.73
N ASP A 69 -6.71 -22.17 11.38
CA ASP A 69 -7.38 -21.00 10.81
C ASP A 69 -6.41 -19.85 10.52
N ALA A 70 -5.34 -19.72 11.28
CA ALA A 70 -4.32 -18.73 11.04
C ALA A 70 -3.54 -18.99 9.73
N ALA A 71 -3.22 -20.27 9.46
CA ALA A 71 -2.57 -20.67 8.20
C ALA A 71 -3.51 -20.47 7.00
N LYS A 72 -4.77 -20.86 7.12
CA LYS A 72 -5.80 -20.64 6.09
C LYS A 72 -5.93 -19.16 5.75
N ARG A 73 -6.19 -18.31 6.77
CA ARG A 73 -6.27 -16.84 6.55
C ARG A 73 -5.02 -16.24 5.89
N ARG A 74 -3.84 -16.80 6.19
CA ARG A 74 -2.61 -16.37 5.52
C ARG A 74 -2.62 -16.75 4.05
N TYR A 75 -2.90 -18.03 3.73
CA TYR A 75 -2.90 -18.49 2.35
C TYR A 75 -3.98 -17.82 1.50
N THR A 76 -5.21 -17.67 1.99
CA THR A 76 -6.27 -16.97 1.25
C THR A 76 -5.89 -15.53 0.91
N ARG A 77 -5.27 -14.81 1.87
CA ARG A 77 -4.76 -13.47 1.63
C ARG A 77 -3.62 -13.46 0.60
N ASP A 78 -2.63 -14.35 0.75
CA ASP A 78 -1.49 -14.42 -0.15
C ASP A 78 -1.94 -14.80 -1.59
N ILE A 79 -2.91 -15.73 -1.74
CA ILE A 79 -3.55 -16.09 -3.01
C ILE A 79 -4.23 -14.87 -3.65
N ALA A 80 -4.97 -14.08 -2.88
CA ALA A 80 -5.59 -12.85 -3.39
C ALA A 80 -4.53 -11.88 -3.94
N GLN A 81 -3.37 -11.76 -3.29
CA GLN A 81 -2.27 -10.94 -3.78
C GLN A 81 -1.64 -11.48 -5.07
N TYR A 82 -1.48 -12.81 -5.20
CA TYR A 82 -0.99 -13.42 -6.43
C TYR A 82 -1.96 -13.18 -7.60
N TYR A 83 -3.27 -13.27 -7.37
CA TYR A 83 -4.27 -12.89 -8.37
C TYR A 83 -4.19 -11.41 -8.74
N CYS A 84 -3.87 -10.51 -7.81
CA CYS A 84 -3.62 -9.10 -8.11
C CYS A 84 -2.37 -8.91 -8.99
N GLU A 85 -1.31 -9.67 -8.75
CA GLU A 85 -0.10 -9.63 -9.61
C GLU A 85 -0.41 -10.19 -11.01
N LEU A 86 -1.11 -11.33 -11.09
CA LEU A 86 -1.57 -11.90 -12.36
C LEU A 86 -2.45 -10.90 -13.14
N ALA A 87 -3.32 -10.20 -12.44
CA ALA A 87 -4.16 -9.16 -13.03
C ALA A 87 -3.33 -7.99 -13.56
N ALA A 88 -2.30 -7.56 -12.82
CA ALA A 88 -1.38 -6.52 -13.26
C ALA A 88 -0.61 -6.93 -14.52
N ASP A 89 -0.12 -8.17 -14.57
CA ASP A 89 0.57 -8.72 -15.73
C ASP A 89 -0.35 -8.79 -16.96
N CYS A 90 -1.57 -9.34 -16.80
CA CYS A 90 -2.58 -9.34 -17.86
C CYS A 90 -2.90 -7.92 -18.37
N TYR A 91 -3.02 -6.95 -17.47
CA TYR A 91 -3.29 -5.55 -17.82
C TYR A 91 -2.16 -4.94 -18.64
N LEU A 92 -0.89 -5.16 -18.24
CA LEU A 92 0.29 -4.69 -18.96
C LEU A 92 0.39 -5.26 -20.38
N HIS A 93 -0.08 -6.49 -20.58
CA HIS A 93 -0.13 -7.14 -21.90
C HIS A 93 -1.41 -6.80 -22.69
N GLY A 94 -2.25 -5.88 -22.22
CA GLY A 94 -3.48 -5.47 -22.89
C GLY A 94 -4.63 -6.49 -22.81
N GLN A 95 -4.51 -7.51 -21.98
CA GLN A 95 -5.53 -8.56 -21.80
C GLN A 95 -6.56 -8.13 -20.74
N LEU A 96 -7.33 -7.07 -21.03
CA LEU A 96 -8.20 -6.41 -20.05
C LEU A 96 -9.23 -7.35 -19.42
N ASP A 97 -9.87 -8.22 -20.21
CA ASP A 97 -10.85 -9.17 -19.69
C ASP A 97 -10.23 -10.23 -18.78
N ALA A 98 -9.00 -10.65 -19.07
CA ALA A 98 -8.26 -11.58 -18.20
C ALA A 98 -7.86 -10.88 -16.89
N ALA A 99 -7.42 -9.63 -16.97
CA ALA A 99 -7.09 -8.80 -15.81
C ALA A 99 -8.30 -8.63 -14.88
N GLU A 100 -9.48 -8.30 -15.41
CA GLU A 100 -10.70 -8.16 -14.60
C GLU A 100 -11.12 -9.50 -13.97
N ARG A 101 -11.04 -10.62 -14.71
CA ARG A 101 -11.33 -11.97 -14.14
C ARG A 101 -10.35 -12.33 -13.02
N ALA A 102 -9.08 -11.97 -13.14
CA ALA A 102 -8.10 -12.19 -12.08
C ALA A 102 -8.40 -11.35 -10.83
N LEU A 103 -8.85 -10.09 -10.99
CA LEU A 103 -9.30 -9.26 -9.86
C LEU A 103 -10.56 -9.84 -9.18
N ASP A 104 -11.49 -10.40 -9.96
CA ASP A 104 -12.65 -11.07 -9.39
C ASP A 104 -12.25 -12.34 -8.63
N ALA A 105 -11.29 -13.11 -9.14
CA ALA A 105 -10.74 -14.28 -8.46
C ALA A 105 -10.03 -13.88 -7.15
N ALA A 106 -9.32 -12.75 -7.12
CA ALA A 106 -8.73 -12.21 -5.90
C ALA A 106 -9.79 -11.93 -4.81
N LEU A 107 -10.93 -11.31 -5.18
CA LEU A 107 -12.04 -11.07 -4.24
C LEU A 107 -12.76 -12.36 -3.82
N ASN A 108 -12.77 -13.38 -4.66
CA ASN A 108 -13.31 -14.69 -4.29
C ASN A 108 -12.41 -15.42 -3.30
N ALA A 109 -11.08 -15.22 -3.41
CA ALA A 109 -10.11 -15.76 -2.45
C ALA A 109 -10.13 -14.99 -1.12
N ASP A 110 -10.13 -13.67 -1.16
CA ASP A 110 -10.24 -12.80 0.01
C ASP A 110 -11.13 -11.58 -0.31
N ASP A 111 -12.35 -11.59 0.22
CA ASP A 111 -13.34 -10.53 0.04
C ASP A 111 -12.91 -9.17 0.65
N ARG A 112 -11.85 -9.18 1.49
CA ARG A 112 -11.24 -7.99 2.09
C ARG A 112 -10.03 -7.44 1.31
N CYS A 113 -9.70 -8.01 0.16
CA CYS A 113 -8.56 -7.55 -0.64
C CYS A 113 -8.79 -6.14 -1.19
N VAL A 114 -8.38 -5.12 -0.42
CA VAL A 114 -8.49 -3.70 -0.79
C VAL A 114 -7.72 -3.38 -2.07
N ARG A 115 -6.62 -4.09 -2.33
CA ARG A 115 -5.78 -3.88 -3.52
C ARG A 115 -6.57 -3.99 -4.82
N VAL A 116 -7.56 -4.88 -4.88
CA VAL A 116 -8.45 -5.01 -6.03
C VAL A 116 -9.16 -3.70 -6.35
N HIS A 117 -9.70 -3.02 -5.34
CA HIS A 117 -10.41 -1.75 -5.54
C HIS A 117 -9.46 -0.62 -5.91
N LEU A 118 -8.24 -0.61 -5.38
CA LEU A 118 -7.21 0.33 -5.80
C LEU A 118 -6.87 0.15 -7.28
N MET A 119 -6.51 -1.05 -7.71
CA MET A 119 -6.12 -1.36 -9.09
C MET A 119 -7.27 -1.12 -10.07
N ARG A 120 -8.47 -1.62 -9.77
CA ARG A 120 -9.66 -1.46 -10.62
C ARG A 120 -10.02 0.01 -10.78
N GLY A 121 -9.94 0.81 -9.72
CA GLY A 121 -10.16 2.26 -9.78
C GLY A 121 -9.11 2.96 -10.63
N GLU A 122 -7.83 2.60 -10.49
CA GLU A 122 -6.74 3.15 -11.29
C GLU A 122 -6.91 2.86 -12.80
N TRP A 123 -7.28 1.63 -13.15
CA TRP A 123 -7.49 1.26 -14.55
C TRP A 123 -8.71 1.97 -15.16
N ARG A 124 -9.78 2.14 -14.38
CA ARG A 124 -10.96 2.92 -14.81
C ARG A 124 -10.61 4.39 -15.02
N ALA A 125 -9.85 4.99 -14.10
CA ALA A 125 -9.39 6.37 -14.24
C ALA A 125 -8.47 6.54 -15.46
N ALA A 126 -7.53 5.61 -15.69
CA ALA A 126 -6.66 5.59 -16.86
C ALA A 126 -7.44 5.46 -18.18
N ALA A 127 -8.58 4.77 -18.16
CA ALA A 127 -9.49 4.66 -19.29
C ALA A 127 -10.46 5.86 -19.44
N GLY A 128 -10.30 6.93 -18.65
CA GLY A 128 -11.17 8.11 -18.63
C GLY A 128 -12.53 7.89 -17.97
N ARG A 129 -12.76 6.73 -17.36
CA ARG A 129 -14.02 6.38 -16.66
C ARG A 129 -13.99 6.84 -15.21
N HIS A 130 -13.84 8.16 -14.99
CA HIS A 130 -13.58 8.74 -13.68
C HIS A 130 -14.73 8.54 -12.68
N GLU A 131 -16.01 8.56 -13.10
CA GLU A 131 -17.15 8.27 -12.21
C GLU A 131 -17.09 6.85 -11.66
N GLU A 132 -16.78 5.87 -12.53
CA GLU A 132 -16.65 4.48 -12.11
C GLU A 132 -15.42 4.26 -11.20
N ALA A 133 -14.33 4.99 -11.46
CA ALA A 133 -13.14 4.96 -10.62
C ALA A 133 -13.46 5.46 -9.21
N ILE A 134 -14.12 6.62 -9.10
CA ILE A 134 -14.56 7.20 -7.82
C ILE A 134 -15.46 6.22 -7.09
N ALA A 135 -16.49 5.66 -7.75
CA ALA A 135 -17.40 4.69 -7.14
C ALA A 135 -16.68 3.41 -6.66
N THR A 136 -15.59 3.04 -7.34
CA THR A 136 -14.77 1.88 -6.94
C THR A 136 -13.95 2.19 -5.69
N TRP A 137 -13.30 3.36 -5.62
CA TRP A 137 -12.50 3.75 -4.48
C TRP A 137 -13.33 4.03 -3.22
N HIS A 138 -14.59 4.47 -3.34
CA HIS A 138 -15.50 4.57 -2.19
C HIS A 138 -15.75 3.24 -1.46
N LYS A 139 -15.57 2.09 -2.13
CA LYS A 139 -15.65 0.79 -1.46
C LYS A 139 -14.53 0.59 -0.43
N ILE A 140 -13.37 1.21 -0.64
CA ILE A 140 -12.23 1.15 0.29
C ILE A 140 -12.60 1.80 1.63
N GLU A 141 -13.37 2.89 1.60
CA GLU A 141 -13.82 3.58 2.80
C GLU A 141 -14.63 2.68 3.74
N SER A 142 -15.51 1.85 3.16
CA SER A 142 -16.32 0.90 3.93
C SER A 142 -15.58 -0.39 4.30
N GLN A 143 -14.56 -0.77 3.53
CA GLN A 143 -13.84 -2.03 3.68
C GLN A 143 -12.66 -1.91 4.65
N ASP A 144 -11.75 -0.97 4.42
CA ASP A 144 -10.63 -0.64 5.32
C ASP A 144 -10.16 0.80 5.11
N PRO A 145 -10.63 1.74 5.95
CA PRO A 145 -10.25 3.15 5.86
C PRO A 145 -8.75 3.43 6.00
N ALA A 146 -7.97 2.50 6.55
CA ALA A 146 -6.53 2.68 6.67
C ALA A 146 -5.83 2.87 5.31
N TYR A 147 -6.42 2.34 4.23
CA TYR A 147 -5.87 2.45 2.87
C TYR A 147 -6.26 3.73 2.12
N LEU A 148 -7.09 4.61 2.71
CA LEU A 148 -7.55 5.85 2.07
C LEU A 148 -6.39 6.76 1.63
N GLY A 149 -5.31 6.81 2.40
CA GLY A 149 -4.12 7.58 2.05
C GLY A 149 -3.50 7.19 0.71
N LEU A 150 -3.56 5.90 0.32
CA LEU A 150 -2.98 5.41 -0.92
C LEU A 150 -3.74 5.83 -2.18
N MET A 151 -5.02 6.19 -2.04
CA MET A 151 -5.87 6.58 -3.17
C MET A 151 -6.19 8.09 -3.22
N ALA A 152 -5.88 8.85 -2.18
CA ALA A 152 -6.33 10.22 -2.01
C ALA A 152 -6.03 11.14 -3.19
N GLU A 153 -4.78 11.14 -3.68
CA GLU A 153 -4.38 11.96 -4.83
C GLU A 153 -5.07 11.53 -6.13
N LYS A 154 -5.24 10.21 -6.34
CA LYS A 154 -5.89 9.65 -7.54
C LYS A 154 -7.39 9.92 -7.55
N LEU A 155 -8.02 9.82 -6.38
CA LEU A 155 -9.43 10.18 -6.19
C LEU A 155 -9.66 11.65 -6.51
N LEU A 156 -8.84 12.55 -5.97
CA LEU A 156 -8.94 13.98 -6.22
C LEU A 156 -8.68 14.32 -7.69
N ALA A 157 -7.71 13.67 -8.33
CA ALA A 157 -7.44 13.82 -9.76
C ALA A 157 -8.65 13.43 -10.62
N SER A 158 -9.36 12.36 -10.25
CA SER A 158 -10.58 11.93 -10.96
C SER A 158 -11.74 12.91 -10.77
N TYR A 159 -11.95 13.44 -9.56
CA TYR A 159 -12.91 14.51 -9.33
C TYR A 159 -12.56 15.78 -10.14
N THR A 160 -11.28 16.12 -10.21
CA THR A 160 -10.81 17.28 -10.98
C THR A 160 -11.03 17.09 -12.47
N ALA A 161 -10.78 15.90 -13.01
CA ALA A 161 -11.03 15.57 -14.42
C ALA A 161 -12.51 15.70 -14.81
N LEU A 162 -13.42 15.50 -13.85
CA LEU A 162 -14.87 15.70 -14.02
C LEU A 162 -15.32 17.17 -13.78
N GLY A 163 -14.39 18.10 -13.51
CA GLY A 163 -14.74 19.47 -13.14
C GLY A 163 -15.31 19.62 -11.72
N ARG A 164 -15.23 18.58 -10.88
CA ARG A 164 -15.77 18.49 -9.52
C ARG A 164 -14.68 18.55 -8.44
N GLY A 165 -13.54 19.18 -8.72
CA GLY A 165 -12.39 19.20 -7.80
C GLY A 165 -12.70 19.74 -6.41
N ALA A 166 -13.57 20.76 -6.30
CA ALA A 166 -14.00 21.30 -4.99
C ALA A 166 -14.79 20.27 -4.16
N GLU A 167 -15.64 19.46 -4.80
CA GLU A 167 -16.39 18.38 -4.16
C GLU A 167 -15.42 17.28 -3.66
N GLY A 168 -14.46 16.87 -4.50
CA GLY A 168 -13.42 15.90 -4.13
C GLY A 168 -12.60 16.37 -2.94
N LEU A 169 -12.20 17.65 -2.92
CA LEU A 169 -11.44 18.21 -1.82
C LEU A 169 -12.27 18.26 -0.51
N LEU A 170 -13.56 18.60 -0.60
CA LEU A 170 -14.45 18.57 0.55
C LEU A 170 -14.59 17.15 1.11
N HIS A 171 -14.76 16.16 0.25
CA HIS A 171 -14.82 14.74 0.63
C HIS A 171 -13.52 14.28 1.32
N LEU A 172 -12.35 14.59 0.76
CA LEU A 172 -11.08 14.25 1.41
C LEU A 172 -10.91 14.92 2.78
N ARG A 173 -11.36 16.18 2.95
CA ARG A 173 -11.34 16.88 4.24
C ARG A 173 -12.22 16.19 5.28
N GLU A 174 -13.37 15.63 4.87
CA GLU A 174 -14.23 14.86 5.76
C GLU A 174 -13.57 13.54 6.17
N LEU A 175 -12.96 12.81 5.22
CA LEU A 175 -12.19 11.60 5.49
C LEU A 175 -11.03 11.87 6.46
N GLN A 176 -10.32 13.00 6.31
CA GLN A 176 -9.23 13.39 7.21
C GLN A 176 -9.71 13.62 8.64
N ARG A 177 -10.88 14.24 8.84
CA ARG A 177 -11.46 14.43 10.17
C ARG A 177 -11.79 13.10 10.85
N GLN A 178 -12.21 12.10 10.07
CA GLN A 178 -12.61 10.79 10.60
C GLN A 178 -11.40 9.87 10.86
N TYR A 179 -10.43 9.85 9.95
CA TYR A 179 -9.38 8.83 9.91
C TYR A 179 -7.97 9.37 10.15
N ALA A 180 -7.75 10.67 10.08
CA ALA A 180 -6.50 11.37 10.41
C ALA A 180 -5.23 10.71 9.83
N ALA A 181 -5.21 10.45 8.50
CA ALA A 181 -4.08 9.84 7.82
C ALA A 181 -3.12 10.87 7.23
N LEU A 182 -1.81 10.67 7.38
CA LEU A 182 -0.80 11.62 6.95
C LEU A 182 -0.76 11.83 5.43
N ASP A 183 -0.90 10.75 4.65
CA ASP A 183 -0.91 10.83 3.19
C ASP A 183 -2.17 11.51 2.68
N LEU A 184 -3.30 11.36 3.40
CA LEU A 184 -4.53 12.10 3.14
C LEU A 184 -4.35 13.60 3.39
N LEU A 185 -3.75 13.98 4.54
CA LEU A 185 -3.42 15.37 4.86
C LEU A 185 -2.52 15.99 3.78
N ASN A 186 -1.50 15.26 3.29
CA ASN A 186 -0.62 15.73 2.23
C ASN A 186 -1.36 16.02 0.92
N ALA A 187 -2.26 15.13 0.50
CA ALA A 187 -3.08 15.33 -0.70
C ALA A 187 -3.98 16.58 -0.57
N ILE A 188 -4.64 16.74 0.58
CA ILE A 188 -5.50 17.90 0.87
C ILE A 188 -4.66 19.20 0.90
N PHE A 189 -3.49 19.17 1.57
CA PHE A 189 -2.59 20.30 1.65
C PHE A 189 -2.15 20.78 0.27
N ASN A 190 -1.64 19.87 -0.57
CA ASN A 190 -1.19 20.19 -1.92
C ASN A 190 -2.31 20.79 -2.78
N ALA A 191 -3.50 20.22 -2.71
CA ALA A 191 -4.67 20.73 -3.44
C ALA A 191 -5.14 22.10 -2.94
N THR A 192 -5.14 22.31 -1.62
CA THR A 192 -5.51 23.61 -1.01
C THR A 192 -4.48 24.68 -1.37
N MET A 193 -3.18 24.34 -1.31
CA MET A 193 -2.11 25.23 -1.76
C MET A 193 -2.29 25.70 -3.20
N ALA A 194 -2.61 24.76 -4.10
CA ALA A 194 -2.77 25.05 -5.52
C ALA A 194 -4.06 25.84 -5.86
N GLY A 195 -5.15 25.57 -5.16
CA GLY A 195 -6.46 26.15 -5.47
C GLY A 195 -6.87 27.35 -4.62
N GLU A 196 -6.55 27.33 -3.32
CA GLU A 196 -7.00 28.33 -2.33
C GLU A 196 -5.84 29.19 -1.78
N GLY A 197 -4.59 28.76 -2.03
CA GLY A 197 -3.37 29.49 -1.65
C GLY A 197 -2.82 29.16 -0.25
N ALA A 198 -1.69 29.81 0.09
CA ALA A 198 -0.88 29.47 1.26
C ALA A 198 -1.60 29.75 2.59
N GLU A 199 -2.38 30.82 2.69
CA GLU A 199 -3.12 31.13 3.92
C GLU A 199 -4.17 30.08 4.24
N ALA A 200 -4.95 29.65 3.24
CA ALA A 200 -5.95 28.59 3.42
C ALA A 200 -5.29 27.25 3.83
N ALA A 201 -4.16 26.88 3.19
CA ALA A 201 -3.40 25.70 3.55
C ALA A 201 -2.81 25.78 4.96
N TYR A 202 -2.33 26.96 5.38
CA TYR A 202 -1.88 27.21 6.75
C TYR A 202 -2.98 26.96 7.78
N GLN A 203 -4.17 27.54 7.57
CA GLN A 203 -5.29 27.37 8.50
C GLN A 203 -5.77 25.91 8.58
N LEU A 204 -5.79 25.20 7.43
CA LEU A 204 -6.14 23.78 7.36
C LEU A 204 -5.18 22.94 8.22
N VAL A 205 -3.88 23.07 8.02
CA VAL A 205 -2.90 22.28 8.79
C VAL A 205 -2.88 22.68 10.26
N LYS A 206 -3.05 23.96 10.57
CA LYS A 206 -3.14 24.45 11.95
C LYS A 206 -4.31 23.82 12.70
N GLU A 207 -5.45 23.63 12.03
CA GLU A 207 -6.61 22.97 12.63
C GLU A 207 -6.36 21.47 12.81
N ASP A 208 -5.77 20.78 11.81
CA ASP A 208 -5.38 19.37 11.92
C ASP A 208 -4.40 19.13 13.06
N LEU A 209 -3.38 19.98 13.24
CA LEU A 209 -2.40 19.88 14.30
C LEU A 209 -2.96 20.05 15.72
N ARG A 210 -4.12 20.66 15.91
CA ARG A 210 -4.78 20.76 17.21
C ARG A 210 -5.30 19.40 17.68
N THR A 211 -5.74 18.57 16.74
CA THR A 211 -6.26 17.23 17.01
C THR A 211 -5.21 16.16 16.81
N ASN A 212 -4.36 16.33 15.80
CA ASN A 212 -3.36 15.37 15.37
C ASN A 212 -1.94 16.00 15.34
N PRO A 213 -1.29 16.23 16.48
CA PRO A 213 0.02 16.88 16.56
C PRO A 213 1.12 15.96 16.01
N THR A 214 1.59 16.24 14.79
CA THR A 214 2.69 15.50 14.14
C THR A 214 3.79 16.43 13.66
N LEU A 215 5.05 15.95 13.64
CA LEU A 215 6.17 16.72 13.09
C LEU A 215 6.02 16.94 11.58
N VAL A 216 5.39 16.02 10.87
CA VAL A 216 5.12 16.18 9.44
C VAL A 216 4.07 17.26 9.19
N GLY A 217 3.01 17.31 10.00
CA GLY A 217 2.06 18.40 9.98
C GLY A 217 2.71 19.76 10.27
N LEU A 218 3.64 19.82 11.26
CA LEU A 218 4.40 21.03 11.55
C LEU A 218 5.31 21.44 10.37
N ASP A 219 5.94 20.49 9.67
CA ASP A 219 6.72 20.76 8.46
C ASP A 219 5.85 21.41 7.36
N ARG A 220 4.61 20.91 7.15
CA ARG A 220 3.64 21.48 6.23
C ARG A 220 3.12 22.85 6.66
N LEU A 221 2.90 23.05 7.97
CA LEU A 221 2.51 24.35 8.51
C LEU A 221 3.58 25.43 8.20
N LEU A 222 4.86 25.10 8.46
CA LEU A 222 5.98 25.97 8.16
C LEU A 222 6.13 26.25 6.67
N GLU A 223 5.86 25.26 5.81
CA GLU A 223 5.85 25.43 4.36
C GLU A 223 4.85 26.51 3.91
N ALA A 224 3.61 26.38 4.36
CA ALA A 224 2.57 27.38 4.05
C ALA A 224 2.92 28.76 4.64
N GLN A 225 3.44 28.79 5.86
CA GLN A 225 3.81 30.05 6.53
C GLN A 225 4.94 30.80 5.83
N ILE A 226 5.95 30.10 5.31
CA ILE A 226 7.09 30.70 4.56
C ILE A 226 6.60 31.44 3.32
N LEU A 227 5.59 30.88 2.61
CA LEU A 227 5.05 31.50 1.40
C LEU A 227 4.27 32.79 1.69
N ALA A 228 3.62 32.87 2.84
CA ALA A 228 2.85 34.05 3.27
C ALA A 228 3.69 35.07 4.07
N ALA A 229 4.92 34.71 4.48
CA ALA A 229 5.72 35.56 5.37
C ALA A 229 6.41 36.72 4.62
N PRO A 230 6.62 37.88 5.29
CA PRO A 230 7.47 38.92 4.77
C PRO A 230 8.93 38.43 4.71
N GLU A 231 9.74 39.01 3.76
CA GLU A 231 11.12 38.58 3.47
C GLU A 231 12.02 38.52 4.71
N GLU A 232 11.89 39.47 5.61
CA GLU A 232 12.69 39.56 6.85
C GLU A 232 12.56 38.33 7.75
N ARG A 233 11.40 37.64 7.71
CA ARG A 233 11.11 36.45 8.54
C ARG A 233 11.33 35.13 7.81
N LYS A 234 11.47 35.15 6.49
CA LYS A 234 11.58 33.92 5.70
C LYS A 234 12.78 33.08 6.07
N ASN A 235 13.94 33.72 6.30
CA ASN A 235 15.18 33.03 6.66
C ASN A 235 15.04 32.24 7.97
N ASP A 236 14.45 32.84 9.00
CA ASP A 236 14.23 32.18 10.29
C ASP A 236 13.27 31.01 10.16
N LEU A 237 12.18 31.19 9.43
CA LEU A 237 11.22 30.13 9.16
C LEU A 237 11.80 28.98 8.33
N GLN A 238 12.67 29.28 7.34
CA GLN A 238 13.36 28.27 6.55
C GLN A 238 14.34 27.45 7.41
N MET A 239 15.06 28.09 8.32
CA MET A 239 15.93 27.41 9.27
C MET A 239 15.13 26.47 10.18
N LEU A 240 14.01 26.92 10.74
CA LEU A 240 13.12 26.10 11.55
C LEU A 240 12.53 24.94 10.73
N LYS A 241 12.08 25.20 9.50
CA LYS A 241 11.60 24.16 8.60
C LYS A 241 12.67 23.11 8.30
N ALA A 242 13.92 23.51 8.04
CA ALA A 242 15.00 22.57 7.78
C ALA A 242 15.28 21.65 8.99
N LEU A 243 15.23 22.18 10.22
CA LEU A 243 15.36 21.38 11.43
C LEU A 243 14.20 20.40 11.60
N VAL A 244 12.96 20.87 11.47
CA VAL A 244 11.77 20.02 11.56
C VAL A 244 11.79 18.94 10.46
N HIS A 245 12.09 19.33 9.23
CA HIS A 245 12.14 18.42 8.08
C HIS A 245 13.19 17.32 8.24
N SER A 246 14.36 17.63 8.81
CA SER A 246 15.41 16.64 9.05
C SER A 246 14.97 15.52 10.00
N HIS A 247 14.07 15.81 10.94
CA HIS A 247 13.50 14.85 11.87
C HIS A 247 12.24 14.18 11.32
N SER A 248 11.31 14.96 10.75
CA SER A 248 10.04 14.46 10.22
C SER A 248 10.24 13.47 9.07
N SER A 249 11.19 13.71 8.18
CA SER A 249 11.50 12.84 7.04
C SER A 249 11.98 11.44 7.42
N ARG A 250 12.52 11.27 8.63
CA ARG A 250 12.94 9.97 9.20
C ARG A 250 11.76 9.21 9.81
N LEU A 251 10.74 9.91 10.26
CA LEU A 251 9.53 9.36 10.88
C LEU A 251 8.44 9.03 9.87
N ALA A 252 8.41 9.75 8.75
CA ALA A 252 7.41 9.57 7.69
C ALA A 252 7.73 8.36 6.79
N VAL A 253 7.92 7.17 7.39
CA VAL A 253 8.26 5.94 6.66
C VAL A 253 7.24 4.85 6.96
N TYR A 254 7.05 3.94 6.00
CA TYR A 254 6.34 2.69 6.19
C TYR A 254 7.27 1.65 6.82
N LEU A 255 6.74 0.81 7.70
CA LEU A 255 7.49 -0.19 8.45
C LEU A 255 6.88 -1.58 8.22
N CYS A 256 7.66 -2.51 7.70
CA CYS A 256 7.26 -3.91 7.64
C CYS A 256 7.12 -4.50 9.05
N LYS A 257 5.93 -4.98 9.42
CA LYS A 257 5.66 -5.58 10.73
C LYS A 257 6.38 -6.91 10.94
N GLN A 258 6.78 -7.58 9.85
CA GLN A 258 7.41 -8.90 9.92
C GLN A 258 8.92 -8.81 10.15
N CYS A 259 9.63 -7.93 9.41
CA CYS A 259 11.10 -7.87 9.46
C CYS A 259 11.68 -6.52 9.89
N GLY A 260 10.84 -5.50 10.08
CA GLY A 260 11.29 -4.16 10.47
C GLY A 260 11.90 -3.34 9.33
N PHE A 261 11.84 -3.79 8.07
CA PHE A 261 12.32 -3.02 6.92
C PHE A 261 11.54 -1.70 6.79
N LYS A 262 12.28 -0.60 6.63
CA LYS A 262 11.74 0.76 6.53
C LYS A 262 11.80 1.26 5.10
N ALA A 263 10.71 1.84 4.59
CA ALA A 263 10.61 2.38 3.25
C ALA A 263 9.86 3.71 3.22
N LYS A 264 10.22 4.58 2.26
CA LYS A 264 9.51 5.84 2.01
C LYS A 264 8.21 5.66 1.22
N GLN A 265 8.10 4.55 0.49
CA GLN A 265 6.93 4.16 -0.27
C GLN A 265 6.27 2.91 0.33
N PHE A 266 4.99 2.73 0.08
CA PHE A 266 4.24 1.55 0.47
C PHE A 266 4.57 0.37 -0.46
N TYR A 267 4.62 -0.83 0.12
CA TYR A 267 4.82 -2.09 -0.62
C TYR A 267 3.76 -3.11 -0.22
N TRP A 268 3.10 -3.73 -1.20
CA TRP A 268 2.25 -4.90 -0.98
C TRP A 268 3.07 -6.14 -0.64
N HIS A 269 4.19 -6.31 -1.32
CA HIS A 269 5.17 -7.39 -1.13
C HIS A 269 6.46 -6.79 -0.56
N CYS A 270 6.87 -7.23 0.63
CA CYS A 270 8.05 -6.69 1.28
C CYS A 270 9.33 -7.11 0.53
N PRO A 271 10.14 -6.16 0.04
CA PRO A 271 11.34 -6.50 -0.72
C PRO A 271 12.46 -7.15 0.13
N ALA A 272 12.36 -7.09 1.47
CA ALA A 272 13.36 -7.64 2.36
C ALA A 272 13.03 -9.05 2.87
N CYS A 273 11.76 -9.35 3.18
CA CYS A 273 11.38 -10.64 3.75
C CYS A 273 10.36 -11.43 2.90
N GLY A 274 9.93 -10.90 1.75
CA GLY A 274 8.97 -11.55 0.88
C GLY A 274 7.55 -11.68 1.47
N GLY A 275 7.24 -11.01 2.57
CA GLY A 275 5.90 -11.09 3.17
C GLY A 275 4.90 -10.19 2.44
N TRP A 276 3.69 -10.71 2.19
CA TRP A 276 2.58 -9.97 1.61
C TRP A 276 1.78 -9.23 2.69
N GLU A 277 1.32 -8.02 2.37
CA GLU A 277 0.54 -7.13 3.28
C GLU A 277 1.19 -6.93 4.67
N THR A 278 2.51 -6.97 4.72
CA THR A 278 3.26 -6.79 5.97
C THR A 278 3.53 -5.32 6.29
N PHE A 279 3.29 -4.42 5.35
CA PHE A 279 3.31 -2.98 5.57
C PHE A 279 1.91 -2.50 5.90
N PRO A 280 1.68 -1.94 7.11
CA PRO A 280 0.47 -1.18 7.34
C PRO A 280 0.43 0.02 6.41
N PRO A 281 -0.73 0.41 5.87
CA PRO A 281 -0.85 1.56 4.98
C PRO A 281 -0.81 2.90 5.74
N ARG A 282 -0.05 2.94 6.83
CA ARG A 282 0.18 4.11 7.70
C ARG A 282 1.66 4.30 7.91
N ARG A 283 2.09 5.56 7.95
CA ARG A 283 3.49 5.91 8.22
C ARG A 283 3.79 5.87 9.72
N THR A 284 5.05 5.65 10.09
CA THR A 284 5.47 5.54 11.50
C THR A 284 5.17 6.80 12.32
N ALA A 285 5.18 7.98 11.71
CA ALA A 285 4.80 9.24 12.36
C ALA A 285 3.38 9.25 12.95
N GLU A 286 2.48 8.41 12.42
CA GLU A 286 1.09 8.30 12.89
C GLU A 286 0.97 7.40 14.12
N TYR A 287 1.90 6.45 14.32
CA TYR A 287 1.92 5.56 15.50
C TYR A 287 2.35 6.28 16.78
N ASP A 288 3.30 7.23 16.67
CA ASP A 288 3.81 7.98 17.83
C ASP A 288 2.72 8.83 18.53
N SER A 289 1.68 9.23 17.79
CA SER A 289 0.56 9.98 18.35
C SER A 289 -0.48 9.08 19.04
N SER A 290 -0.77 7.90 18.46
CA SER A 290 -1.72 6.94 19.03
C SER A 290 -1.18 6.23 20.27
N ASP A 291 0.10 5.87 20.30
CA ASP A 291 0.74 5.24 21.45
C ASP A 291 0.82 6.18 22.65
N ARG A 292 1.02 7.48 22.44
CA ARG A 292 0.98 8.50 23.49
C ARG A 292 -0.44 8.71 24.07
N HIS A 293 -1.46 8.57 23.24
CA HIS A 293 -2.85 8.67 23.71
C HIS A 293 -3.26 7.44 24.53
N LEU A 294 -2.90 6.24 24.08
CA LEU A 294 -3.12 5.00 24.83
C LEU A 294 -2.32 4.95 26.15
N ALA A 295 -1.07 5.44 26.15
CA ALA A 295 -0.26 5.55 27.35
C ALA A 295 -0.84 6.52 28.39
N ARG A 296 -1.49 7.61 27.96
CA ARG A 296 -2.21 8.54 28.88
C ARG A 296 -3.46 7.90 29.48
N LEU A 297 -4.24 7.16 28.68
CA LEU A 297 -5.44 6.46 29.17
C LEU A 297 -5.10 5.35 30.19
N HIS A 298 -3.92 4.72 30.07
CA HIS A 298 -3.44 3.72 31.03
C HIS A 298 -2.75 4.33 32.27
N ALA A 299 -2.39 5.62 32.24
CA ALA A 299 -1.79 6.30 33.40
C ALA A 299 -2.84 7.02 34.29
N GLU A 300 -4.07 7.17 33.80
CA GLU A 300 -5.19 7.81 34.51
C GLU A 300 -6.21 6.79 35.08
N GLY A 301 -5.98 5.47 34.89
CA GLY A 301 -6.75 4.36 35.45
C GLY A 301 -5.96 3.53 36.43
#